data_03afe8303352d25b81301a9198e4e616
#
_entry.id   03afe8303352d25b81301a9198e4e616
#
_cell.length_a   1.000
_cell.length_b   1.000
_cell.length_c   1.000
_cell.angle_alpha   90.00
_cell.angle_beta   90.00
_cell.angle_gamma   90.00
#
_symmetry.space_group_name_H-M   'P 1'
#
loop_
_entity.id
_entity.type
_entity.pdbx_description
1 polymer ?
#
loop_
_entity_poly.entity_id
_entity_poly.type
_entity_poly.pdbx_seq_one_letter_code
_entity_poly.pdbx_strand_id
1 'polypeptide(L)'
;MEYALKLSNVCKEYDSSEFALDNVTFDLPTGTVMGFVGENGAGKTTTIGCILNTLKKDKGSIEIFGKEMNDNDIHIRENIGVVYDGDNFPNYLSAKQLSNIMAGIYKQWDITLFNKYLEIFSLNSNQKISKYSKGMTMKLAIAVALSHHPNLLILDEATSGLDPVMREEILDIFLEFVENENHSILFLLILLAT
;
A
#
# COMPACT_ATOMS: atom_id res chain seq x y z
N MET A 1 -13.37 -7.50 -13.68
CA MET A 1 -12.61 -6.49 -14.45
C MET A 1 -11.33 -7.15 -14.91
N GLU A 2 -10.78 -6.76 -16.05
CA GLU A 2 -9.58 -7.41 -16.60
C GLU A 2 -8.31 -6.98 -15.85
N TYR A 3 -8.24 -5.70 -15.40
CA TYR A 3 -7.09 -5.14 -14.70
C TYR A 3 -7.50 -4.43 -13.40
N ALA A 4 -6.75 -4.66 -12.34
CA ALA A 4 -6.86 -3.91 -11.09
C ALA A 4 -6.20 -2.53 -11.20
N LEU A 5 -5.09 -2.45 -11.96
CA LEU A 5 -4.33 -1.23 -12.18
C LEU A 5 -3.75 -1.26 -13.60
N LYS A 6 -3.82 -0.12 -14.31
CA LYS A 6 -3.22 0.06 -15.63
C LYS A 6 -2.56 1.42 -15.73
N LEU A 7 -1.29 1.43 -16.09
CA LEU A 7 -0.51 2.63 -16.39
C LEU A 7 -0.19 2.65 -17.89
N SER A 8 -0.37 3.80 -18.54
CA SER A 8 -0.07 3.98 -19.95
C SER A 8 0.72 5.25 -20.15
N ASN A 9 2.01 5.11 -20.52
CA ASN A 9 2.95 6.20 -20.83
C ASN A 9 2.99 7.31 -19.75
N VAL A 10 3.02 6.91 -18.48
CA VAL A 10 3.02 7.86 -17.37
C VAL A 10 4.37 8.54 -17.26
N CYS A 11 4.35 9.88 -17.32
CA CYS A 11 5.53 10.71 -17.15
C CYS A 11 5.35 11.66 -15.98
N LYS A 12 6.47 11.95 -15.27
CA LYS A 12 6.55 12.96 -14.23
C LYS A 12 7.93 13.60 -14.23
N GLU A 13 7.97 14.90 -14.41
CA GLU A 13 9.18 15.71 -14.40
C GLU A 13 9.19 16.61 -13.15
N TYR A 14 10.37 17.02 -12.72
CA TYR A 14 10.58 17.95 -11.62
C TYR A 14 11.51 19.07 -12.06
N ASP A 15 11.06 20.30 -11.98
CA ASP A 15 11.80 21.51 -12.47
C ASP A 15 13.22 21.67 -11.88
N SER A 16 13.46 21.10 -10.70
CA SER A 16 14.73 21.23 -9.97
C SER A 16 15.62 19.98 -9.97
N SER A 17 15.28 18.95 -10.74
CA SER A 17 15.94 17.64 -10.69
C SER A 17 16.11 17.06 -12.08
N GLU A 18 17.24 16.37 -12.31
CA GLU A 18 17.43 15.54 -13.52
C GLU A 18 16.55 14.27 -13.50
N PHE A 19 15.90 13.98 -12.37
CA PHE A 19 15.03 12.84 -12.23
C PHE A 19 13.71 13.05 -12.95
N ALA A 20 13.29 12.06 -13.71
CA ALA A 20 11.98 11.99 -14.33
C ALA A 20 11.44 10.56 -14.31
N LEU A 21 10.12 10.40 -14.28
CA LEU A 21 9.46 9.19 -14.77
C LEU A 21 9.26 9.36 -16.27
N ASP A 22 9.73 8.41 -17.05
CA ASP A 22 9.60 8.46 -18.50
C ASP A 22 8.85 7.23 -19.02
N ASN A 23 7.66 7.46 -19.57
CA ASN A 23 6.84 6.49 -20.26
C ASN A 23 6.56 5.18 -19.47
N VAL A 24 6.36 5.28 -18.14
CA VAL A 24 6.05 4.11 -17.32
C VAL A 24 4.73 3.48 -17.78
N THR A 25 4.81 2.23 -18.22
CA THR A 25 3.68 1.48 -18.77
C THR A 25 3.70 0.06 -18.22
N PHE A 26 2.62 -0.34 -17.54
CA PHE A 26 2.38 -1.73 -17.13
C PHE A 26 0.91 -1.93 -16.77
N ASP A 27 0.49 -3.19 -16.78
CA ASP A 27 -0.85 -3.62 -16.42
C ASP A 27 -0.76 -4.66 -15.29
N LEU A 28 -1.52 -4.47 -14.21
CA LEU A 28 -1.71 -5.43 -13.13
C LEU A 28 -3.08 -6.11 -13.34
N PRO A 29 -3.13 -7.36 -13.81
CA PRO A 29 -4.39 -8.08 -13.92
C PRO A 29 -5.07 -8.26 -12.57
N THR A 30 -6.40 -8.29 -12.55
CA THR A 30 -7.16 -8.60 -11.34
C THR A 30 -6.85 -10.03 -10.87
N GLY A 31 -6.78 -10.25 -9.57
CA GLY A 31 -6.47 -11.56 -8.98
C GLY A 31 -5.00 -11.94 -9.01
N THR A 32 -4.09 -10.98 -9.25
CA THR A 32 -2.66 -11.30 -9.36
C THR A 32 -1.78 -10.49 -8.41
N VAL A 33 -0.57 -11.01 -8.19
CA VAL A 33 0.51 -10.31 -7.49
C VAL A 33 1.56 -9.89 -8.52
N MET A 34 1.93 -8.62 -8.51
CA MET A 34 2.98 -8.09 -9.38
C MET A 34 4.11 -7.47 -8.56
N GLY A 35 5.35 -7.84 -8.87
CA GLY A 35 6.55 -7.19 -8.36
C GLY A 35 6.98 -6.05 -9.27
N PHE A 36 7.02 -4.83 -8.75
CA PHE A 36 7.61 -3.67 -9.42
C PHE A 36 9.00 -3.43 -8.84
N VAL A 37 10.01 -3.89 -9.57
CA VAL A 37 11.40 -3.99 -9.09
C VAL A 37 12.24 -2.88 -9.69
N GLY A 38 13.09 -2.26 -8.88
CA GLY A 38 14.01 -1.22 -9.35
C GLY A 38 15.01 -0.79 -8.26
N GLU A 39 16.09 -0.17 -8.67
CA GLU A 39 17.10 0.41 -7.77
C GLU A 39 16.52 1.57 -6.94
N ASN A 40 17.27 1.99 -5.91
CA ASN A 40 16.94 3.22 -5.18
C ASN A 40 17.02 4.42 -6.13
N GLY A 41 16.00 5.29 -6.09
CA GLY A 41 15.91 6.42 -7.01
C GLY A 41 15.31 6.10 -8.39
N ALA A 42 14.97 4.85 -8.70
CA ALA A 42 14.37 4.46 -9.98
C ALA A 42 12.92 4.96 -10.18
N GLY A 43 12.36 5.73 -9.24
CA GLY A 43 11.03 6.33 -9.37
C GLY A 43 9.88 5.50 -8.80
N LYS A 44 10.16 4.42 -8.06
CA LYS A 44 9.11 3.57 -7.47
C LYS A 44 8.11 4.37 -6.63
N THR A 45 8.58 5.12 -5.64
CA THR A 45 7.75 5.96 -4.76
C THR A 45 7.03 7.06 -5.53
N THR A 46 7.68 7.64 -6.56
CA THR A 46 7.03 8.61 -7.45
C THR A 46 5.89 7.97 -8.25
N THR A 47 6.09 6.75 -8.73
CA THR A 47 5.05 5.99 -9.43
C THR A 47 3.85 5.73 -8.52
N ILE A 48 4.08 5.31 -7.26
CA ILE A 48 2.98 5.17 -6.26
C ILE A 48 2.28 6.52 -6.06
N GLY A 49 3.03 7.60 -5.88
CA GLY A 49 2.46 8.93 -5.72
C GLY A 49 1.54 9.33 -6.88
N CYS A 50 1.93 8.98 -8.11
CA CYS A 50 1.08 9.19 -9.29
C CYS A 50 -0.15 8.26 -9.29
N ILE A 51 0.00 6.97 -8.93
CA ILE A 51 -1.11 6.02 -8.83
C ILE A 51 -2.15 6.50 -7.82
N LEU A 52 -1.71 6.96 -6.65
CA LEU A 52 -2.59 7.46 -5.57
C LEU A 52 -3.06 8.90 -5.79
N ASN A 53 -2.61 9.54 -6.87
CA ASN A 53 -2.87 10.95 -7.17
C ASN A 53 -2.46 11.92 -6.04
N THR A 54 -1.46 11.54 -5.25
CA THR A 54 -0.77 12.44 -4.30
C THR A 54 0.29 13.28 -5.01
N LEU A 55 0.75 12.80 -6.17
CA LEU A 55 1.60 13.52 -7.13
C LEU A 55 0.88 13.57 -8.47
N LYS A 56 0.76 14.76 -9.05
CA LYS A 56 0.18 14.91 -10.40
C LYS A 56 1.17 14.42 -11.45
N LYS A 57 0.75 13.45 -12.25
CA LYS A 57 1.45 13.07 -13.47
C LYS A 57 1.41 14.20 -14.50
N ASP A 58 2.41 14.32 -15.35
CA ASP A 58 2.45 15.33 -16.41
C ASP A 58 1.88 14.79 -17.72
N LYS A 59 2.03 13.47 -17.99
CA LYS A 59 1.49 12.80 -19.18
C LYS A 59 1.04 11.39 -18.84
N GLY A 60 0.32 10.78 -19.78
CA GLY A 60 -0.16 9.40 -19.69
C GLY A 60 -1.48 9.28 -18.93
N SER A 61 -1.94 8.04 -18.75
CA SER A 61 -3.16 7.72 -18.00
C SER A 61 -2.89 6.66 -16.95
N ILE A 62 -3.67 6.72 -15.86
CA ILE A 62 -3.67 5.71 -14.78
C ILE A 62 -5.12 5.33 -14.54
N GLU A 63 -5.43 4.07 -14.75
CA GLU A 63 -6.75 3.51 -14.51
C GLU A 63 -6.67 2.52 -13.35
N ILE A 64 -7.59 2.64 -12.39
CA ILE A 64 -7.75 1.72 -11.27
C ILE A 64 -9.16 1.15 -11.34
N PHE A 65 -9.26 -0.18 -11.42
CA PHE A 65 -10.52 -0.90 -11.65
C PHE A 65 -11.28 -0.38 -12.89
N GLY A 66 -10.55 -0.04 -13.98
CA GLY A 66 -11.10 0.46 -15.23
C GLY A 66 -11.61 1.90 -15.19
N LYS A 67 -11.24 2.66 -14.18
CA LYS A 67 -11.58 4.09 -14.05
C LYS A 67 -10.31 4.92 -13.92
N GLU A 68 -10.24 6.04 -14.64
CA GLU A 68 -9.14 6.98 -14.47
C GLU A 68 -9.25 7.66 -13.10
N MET A 69 -8.14 7.64 -12.35
CA MET A 69 -8.06 8.26 -11.03
C MET A 69 -8.13 9.78 -11.12
N ASN A 70 -9.05 10.39 -10.42
CA ASN A 70 -9.16 11.85 -10.28
C ASN A 70 -9.27 12.29 -8.81
N ASP A 71 -9.19 13.60 -8.55
CA ASP A 71 -9.12 14.15 -7.19
C ASP A 71 -10.36 13.84 -6.33
N ASN A 72 -11.50 13.58 -6.94
CA ASN A 72 -12.78 13.40 -6.25
C ASN A 72 -13.21 11.93 -6.08
N ASP A 73 -12.41 10.97 -6.56
CA ASP A 73 -12.79 9.55 -6.53
C ASP A 73 -12.48 8.89 -5.18
N ILE A 74 -13.25 9.29 -4.15
CA ILE A 74 -13.20 8.68 -2.82
C ILE A 74 -13.44 7.17 -2.91
N HIS A 75 -14.36 6.74 -3.76
CA HIS A 75 -14.69 5.31 -3.92
C HIS A 75 -13.53 4.46 -4.45
N ILE A 76 -12.69 5.00 -5.33
CA ILE A 76 -11.50 4.28 -5.78
C ILE A 76 -10.54 4.13 -4.60
N ARG A 77 -10.29 5.20 -3.83
CA ARG A 77 -9.37 5.20 -2.69
C ARG A 77 -9.82 4.28 -1.56
N GLU A 78 -11.13 4.17 -1.33
CA GLU A 78 -11.69 3.23 -0.35
C GLU A 78 -11.37 1.75 -0.68
N ASN A 79 -11.06 1.44 -1.94
CA ASN A 79 -10.72 0.10 -2.41
C ASN A 79 -9.20 -0.15 -2.54
N ILE A 80 -8.37 0.79 -2.08
CA ILE A 80 -6.91 0.67 -2.13
C ILE A 80 -6.37 0.66 -0.70
N GLY A 81 -5.67 -0.40 -0.33
CA GLY A 81 -4.84 -0.47 0.87
C GLY A 81 -3.40 -0.11 0.52
N VAL A 82 -2.76 0.73 1.33
CA VAL A 82 -1.37 1.13 1.09
C VAL A 82 -0.55 0.91 2.35
N VAL A 83 0.61 0.30 2.18
CA VAL A 83 1.60 0.11 3.25
C VAL A 83 2.93 0.68 2.77
N TYR A 84 3.45 1.69 3.47
CA TYR A 84 4.76 2.28 3.19
C TYR A 84 5.83 1.74 4.13
N ASP A 85 7.09 1.69 3.69
CA ASP A 85 8.21 1.57 4.63
C ASP A 85 8.35 2.87 5.43
N GLY A 86 8.37 2.76 6.76
CA GLY A 86 8.55 3.90 7.65
C GLY A 86 7.34 4.26 8.52
N ASP A 87 7.26 5.56 8.88
CA ASP A 87 6.26 6.07 9.81
C ASP A 87 4.90 6.28 9.14
N ASN A 88 4.04 5.25 9.19
CA ASN A 88 2.70 5.29 8.58
C ASN A 88 1.69 6.11 9.40
N PHE A 89 1.91 6.28 10.72
CA PHE A 89 0.92 6.87 11.62
C PHE A 89 1.54 7.79 12.67
N PRO A 90 0.77 8.77 13.20
CA PRO A 90 1.22 9.60 14.32
C PRO A 90 1.58 8.75 15.54
N ASN A 91 2.82 8.87 16.01
CA ASN A 91 3.41 8.03 17.04
C ASN A 91 2.81 8.25 18.44
N TYR A 92 2.09 9.35 18.68
CA TYR A 92 1.40 9.65 19.94
C TYR A 92 0.06 8.91 20.10
N LEU A 93 -0.49 8.33 19.03
CA LEU A 93 -1.71 7.54 19.07
C LEU A 93 -1.44 6.12 19.57
N SER A 94 -2.48 5.49 20.10
CA SER A 94 -2.53 4.03 20.24
C SER A 94 -3.26 3.40 19.04
N ALA A 95 -3.08 2.07 18.83
CA ALA A 95 -3.77 1.35 17.76
C ALA A 95 -5.31 1.48 17.88
N LYS A 96 -5.84 1.48 19.12
CA LYS A 96 -7.27 1.72 19.38
C LYS A 96 -7.73 3.12 18.95
N GLN A 97 -6.94 4.15 19.26
CA GLN A 97 -7.26 5.53 18.83
C GLN A 97 -7.17 5.66 17.31
N LEU A 98 -6.18 5.04 16.69
CA LEU A 98 -6.04 4.98 15.24
C LEU A 98 -7.27 4.32 14.59
N SER A 99 -7.73 3.18 15.11
CA SER A 99 -8.93 2.50 14.61
C SER A 99 -10.18 3.41 14.63
N ASN A 100 -10.36 4.20 15.70
CA ASN A 100 -11.46 5.15 15.77
C ASN A 100 -11.38 6.25 14.70
N ILE A 101 -10.16 6.70 14.36
CA ILE A 101 -9.94 7.67 13.27
C ILE A 101 -10.27 7.01 11.93
N MET A 102 -9.77 5.80 11.69
CA MET A 102 -10.00 5.07 10.44
C MET A 102 -11.48 4.77 10.19
N ALA A 103 -12.24 4.46 11.25
CA ALA A 103 -13.69 4.30 11.17
C ALA A 103 -14.44 5.59 10.74
N GLY A 104 -13.85 6.75 10.95
CA GLY A 104 -14.38 8.03 10.44
C GLY A 104 -13.98 8.34 9.00
N ILE A 105 -12.94 7.68 8.47
CA ILE A 105 -12.41 7.89 7.12
C ILE A 105 -12.99 6.87 6.13
N TYR A 106 -12.93 5.58 6.48
CA TYR A 106 -13.36 4.48 5.63
C TYR A 106 -14.76 4.02 5.98
N LYS A 107 -15.69 4.06 5.05
CA LYS A 107 -17.07 3.57 5.25
C LYS A 107 -17.14 2.07 5.52
N GLN A 108 -16.20 1.31 4.95
CA GLN A 108 -16.11 -0.15 5.06
C GLN A 108 -15.18 -0.59 6.21
N TRP A 109 -14.85 0.32 7.14
CA TRP A 109 -13.97 -0.03 8.26
C TRP A 109 -14.55 -1.15 9.11
N ASP A 110 -13.81 -2.25 9.21
CA ASP A 110 -14.17 -3.42 10.02
C ASP A 110 -13.31 -3.50 11.29
N ILE A 111 -13.89 -3.01 12.39
CA ILE A 111 -13.23 -3.03 13.71
C ILE A 111 -12.99 -4.46 14.21
N THR A 112 -13.84 -5.42 13.83
CA THR A 112 -13.69 -6.82 14.24
C THR A 112 -12.47 -7.43 13.55
N LEU A 113 -12.35 -7.20 12.25
CA LEU A 113 -11.21 -7.64 11.45
C LEU A 113 -9.91 -6.97 11.93
N PHE A 114 -9.95 -5.66 12.22
CA PHE A 114 -8.81 -4.95 12.77
C PHE A 114 -8.33 -5.56 14.09
N ASN A 115 -9.24 -5.82 15.03
CA ASN A 115 -8.89 -6.45 16.30
C ASN A 115 -8.35 -7.87 16.10
N LYS A 116 -8.89 -8.65 15.17
CA LYS A 116 -8.36 -9.96 14.79
C LYS A 116 -6.90 -9.86 14.33
N TYR A 117 -6.56 -8.88 13.48
CA TYR A 117 -5.16 -8.67 13.08
C TYR A 117 -4.27 -8.22 14.24
N LEU A 118 -4.77 -7.38 15.17
CA LEU A 118 -3.98 -7.04 16.35
C LEU A 118 -3.66 -8.27 17.21
N GLU A 119 -4.60 -9.20 17.33
CA GLU A 119 -4.40 -10.48 18.06
C GLU A 119 -3.38 -11.37 17.32
N ILE A 120 -3.55 -11.60 16.01
CA ILE A 120 -2.61 -12.37 15.18
C ILE A 120 -1.20 -11.81 15.31
N PHE A 121 -1.04 -10.49 15.21
CA PHE A 121 0.25 -9.82 15.29
C PHE A 121 0.76 -9.60 16.72
N SER A 122 0.00 -10.03 17.74
CA SER A 122 0.33 -9.81 19.16
C SER A 122 0.58 -8.33 19.52
N LEU A 123 -0.21 -7.43 18.93
CA LEU A 123 -0.11 -5.98 19.16
C LEU A 123 -1.05 -5.53 20.28
N ASN A 124 -0.51 -4.80 21.26
CA ASN A 124 -1.31 -4.21 22.33
C ASN A 124 -2.04 -2.95 21.85
N SER A 125 -3.37 -3.03 21.71
CA SER A 125 -4.22 -1.95 21.19
C SER A 125 -4.15 -0.64 21.99
N ASN A 126 -3.80 -0.69 23.29
CA ASN A 126 -3.72 0.48 24.18
C ASN A 126 -2.33 1.09 24.25
N GLN A 127 -1.30 0.39 23.77
CA GLN A 127 0.06 0.89 23.75
C GLN A 127 0.22 1.96 22.68
N LYS A 128 0.96 3.03 22.99
CA LYS A 128 1.28 4.09 22.01
C LYS A 128 2.18 3.55 20.91
N ILE A 129 1.95 3.98 19.67
CA ILE A 129 2.74 3.60 18.50
C ILE A 129 4.21 3.98 18.66
N SER A 130 4.52 5.06 19.38
CA SER A 130 5.91 5.43 19.76
C SER A 130 6.68 4.36 20.55
N LYS A 131 5.99 3.34 21.05
CA LYS A 131 6.57 2.20 21.77
C LYS A 131 6.70 0.94 20.91
N TYR A 132 6.24 1.00 19.67
CA TYR A 132 6.32 -0.12 18.74
C TYR A 132 7.72 -0.19 18.12
N SER A 133 8.20 -1.41 17.88
CA SER A 133 9.35 -1.63 17.01
C SER A 133 8.99 -1.37 15.54
N LYS A 134 9.99 -1.26 14.65
CA LYS A 134 9.74 -1.14 13.19
C LYS A 134 8.81 -2.25 12.69
N GLY A 135 9.06 -3.50 13.09
CA GLY A 135 8.20 -4.64 12.71
C GLY A 135 6.78 -4.54 13.26
N MET A 136 6.59 -4.08 14.51
CA MET A 136 5.26 -3.86 15.08
C MET A 136 4.51 -2.74 14.34
N THR A 137 5.20 -1.67 13.95
CA THR A 137 4.59 -0.58 13.16
C THR A 137 4.18 -1.07 11.78
N MET A 138 4.99 -1.92 11.14
CA MET A 138 4.67 -2.55 9.86
C MET A 138 3.42 -3.45 9.98
N LYS A 139 3.38 -4.33 10.99
CA LYS A 139 2.21 -5.18 11.28
C LYS A 139 0.95 -4.34 11.50
N LEU A 140 1.05 -3.22 12.22
CA LEU A 140 -0.08 -2.29 12.38
C LEU A 140 -0.51 -1.67 11.05
N ALA A 141 0.43 -1.28 10.19
CA ALA A 141 0.12 -0.70 8.88
C ALA A 141 -0.64 -1.70 8.00
N ILE A 142 -0.22 -2.96 8.01
CA ILE A 142 -0.90 -4.06 7.31
C ILE A 142 -2.30 -4.29 7.89
N ALA A 143 -2.44 -4.33 9.24
CA ALA A 143 -3.74 -4.46 9.88
C ALA A 143 -4.70 -3.34 9.47
N VAL A 144 -4.24 -2.09 9.41
CA VAL A 144 -5.04 -0.95 8.94
C VAL A 144 -5.40 -1.10 7.47
N ALA A 145 -4.44 -1.42 6.61
CA ALA A 145 -4.65 -1.53 5.18
C ALA A 145 -5.66 -2.62 4.81
N LEU A 146 -5.70 -3.73 5.55
CA LEU A 146 -6.62 -4.84 5.28
C LEU A 146 -8.01 -4.62 5.89
N SER A 147 -8.14 -3.83 6.97
CA SER A 147 -9.37 -3.73 7.76
C SER A 147 -10.45 -2.84 7.13
N HIS A 148 -10.21 -2.24 5.98
CA HIS A 148 -11.24 -1.54 5.20
C HIS A 148 -11.61 -2.30 3.91
N HIS A 149 -11.26 -3.59 3.83
CA HIS A 149 -11.61 -4.49 2.71
C HIS A 149 -11.20 -3.95 1.33
N PRO A 150 -9.91 -3.61 1.10
CA PRO A 150 -9.45 -3.17 -0.20
C PRO A 150 -9.47 -4.31 -1.22
N ASN A 151 -9.56 -3.96 -2.51
CA ASN A 151 -9.39 -4.91 -3.61
C ASN A 151 -7.96 -4.84 -4.19
N LEU A 152 -7.25 -3.74 -3.95
CA LEU A 152 -5.86 -3.55 -4.37
C LEU A 152 -4.99 -3.18 -3.17
N LEU A 153 -3.94 -3.95 -2.92
CA LEU A 153 -2.87 -3.58 -1.99
C LEU A 153 -1.66 -3.05 -2.76
N ILE A 154 -1.13 -1.91 -2.30
CA ILE A 154 0.13 -1.35 -2.78
C ILE A 154 1.11 -1.38 -1.61
N LEU A 155 2.20 -2.12 -1.77
CA LEU A 155 3.15 -2.43 -0.72
C LEU A 155 4.52 -1.85 -1.10
N ASP A 156 4.90 -0.73 -0.46
CA ASP A 156 6.20 -0.09 -0.67
C ASP A 156 7.19 -0.64 0.34
N GLU A 157 8.01 -1.60 -0.11
CA GLU A 157 9.05 -2.26 0.69
C GLU A 157 8.55 -2.87 2.02
N ALA A 158 7.29 -3.28 2.06
CA ALA A 158 6.58 -3.71 3.27
C ALA A 158 7.20 -4.91 4.03
N THR A 159 8.21 -5.56 3.48
CA THR A 159 8.96 -6.63 4.13
C THR A 159 10.45 -6.30 4.32
N SER A 160 10.87 -5.09 3.95
CA SER A 160 12.28 -4.68 4.04
C SER A 160 12.71 -4.51 5.50
N GLY A 161 13.86 -5.10 5.84
CA GLY A 161 14.43 -4.98 7.19
C GLY A 161 13.67 -5.73 8.28
N LEU A 162 12.71 -6.59 7.93
CA LEU A 162 12.07 -7.52 8.87
C LEU A 162 12.92 -8.78 9.03
N ASP A 163 12.85 -9.39 10.22
CA ASP A 163 13.43 -10.71 10.42
C ASP A 163 12.69 -11.79 9.60
N PRO A 164 13.32 -12.93 9.31
CA PRO A 164 12.75 -13.96 8.44
C PRO A 164 11.39 -14.48 8.91
N VAL A 165 11.18 -14.65 10.22
CA VAL A 165 9.93 -15.20 10.78
C VAL A 165 8.78 -14.20 10.54
N MET A 166 9.01 -12.93 10.88
CA MET A 166 8.02 -11.88 10.61
C MET A 166 7.69 -11.74 9.13
N ARG A 167 8.69 -11.90 8.26
CA ARG A 167 8.48 -11.85 6.81
C ARG A 167 7.57 -12.98 6.34
N GLU A 168 7.77 -14.21 6.80
CA GLU A 168 6.91 -15.35 6.49
C GLU A 168 5.46 -15.11 6.95
N GLU A 169 5.26 -14.70 8.21
CA GLU A 169 3.94 -14.36 8.74
C GLU A 169 3.17 -13.34 7.85
N ILE A 170 3.87 -12.32 7.39
CA ILE A 170 3.26 -11.27 6.55
C ILE A 170 2.98 -11.79 5.15
N LEU A 171 3.87 -12.60 4.58
CA LEU A 171 3.66 -13.20 3.26
C LEU A 171 2.47 -14.16 3.26
N ASP A 172 2.26 -14.93 4.33
CA ASP A 172 1.10 -15.83 4.46
C ASP A 172 -0.20 -15.02 4.44
N ILE A 173 -0.25 -13.87 5.13
CA ILE A 173 -1.43 -12.98 5.09
C ILE A 173 -1.66 -12.43 3.69
N PHE A 174 -0.61 -12.07 2.95
CA PHE A 174 -0.76 -11.62 1.57
C PHE A 174 -1.20 -12.73 0.62
N LEU A 175 -0.75 -13.96 0.85
CA LEU A 175 -1.23 -15.13 0.10
C LEU A 175 -2.71 -15.39 0.38
N GLU A 176 -3.15 -15.37 1.65
CA GLU A 176 -4.57 -15.45 2.02
C GLU A 176 -5.39 -14.34 1.36
N PHE A 177 -4.86 -13.12 1.33
CA PHE A 177 -5.56 -11.98 0.70
C PHE A 177 -5.84 -12.23 -0.80
N VAL A 178 -4.88 -12.77 -1.56
CA VAL A 178 -5.04 -13.02 -3.01
C VAL A 178 -5.74 -14.32 -3.36
N GLU A 179 -6.15 -15.14 -2.39
CA GLU A 179 -7.06 -16.27 -2.64
C GLU A 179 -8.41 -15.81 -3.20
N ASN A 180 -8.81 -14.57 -2.91
CA ASN A 180 -9.95 -13.94 -3.56
C ASN A 180 -9.53 -13.41 -4.94
N GLU A 181 -10.12 -13.96 -6.00
CA GLU A 181 -9.84 -13.60 -7.40
C GLU A 181 -10.07 -12.12 -7.74
N ASN A 182 -10.72 -11.34 -6.87
CA ASN A 182 -10.89 -9.91 -7.04
C ASN A 182 -9.81 -9.07 -6.35
N HIS A 183 -8.92 -9.68 -5.58
CA HIS A 183 -7.87 -9.00 -4.85
C HIS A 183 -6.53 -9.06 -5.61
N SER A 184 -5.82 -7.96 -5.62
CA SER A 184 -4.53 -7.84 -6.31
C SER A 184 -3.51 -7.14 -5.44
N ILE A 185 -2.23 -7.46 -5.64
CA ILE A 185 -1.12 -6.84 -4.92
C ILE A 185 -0.10 -6.28 -5.90
N LEU A 186 0.26 -5.00 -5.72
CA LEU A 186 1.45 -4.40 -6.29
C LEU A 186 2.53 -4.31 -5.23
N PHE A 187 3.60 -5.09 -5.40
CA PHE A 187 4.74 -5.14 -4.50
C PHE A 187 5.90 -4.32 -5.08
N LEU A 188 6.34 -3.30 -4.38
CA LEU A 188 7.55 -2.57 -4.76
C LEU A 188 8.75 -3.14 -4.02
N LEU A 189 9.75 -3.49 -4.79
CA LEU A 189 10.96 -4.16 -4.30
C LEU A 189 12.21 -3.40 -4.73
N ILE A 190 13.21 -3.35 -3.84
CA ILE A 190 14.53 -2.84 -4.19
C ILE A 190 15.35 -3.96 -4.83
N LEU A 191 15.97 -3.66 -5.95
CA LEU A 191 17.02 -4.51 -6.51
C LEU A 191 18.30 -4.20 -5.74
N LEU A 192 18.75 -5.13 -4.91
CA LEU A 192 20.06 -5.03 -4.31
C LEU A 192 21.09 -5.37 -5.38
N ALA A 193 21.94 -4.40 -5.74
CA ALA A 193 23.10 -4.68 -6.55
C ALA A 193 24.01 -5.67 -5.79
N THR A 194 24.29 -6.81 -6.42
CA THR A 194 25.25 -7.83 -5.93
C THR A 194 26.68 -7.39 -6.17
#